data_0214eac13aded4c879b112886646ba3f
#
_entry.id   0214eac13aded4c879b112886646ba3f
#
_cell.length_a   1.000
_cell.length_b   1.000
_cell.length_c   1.000
_cell.angle_alpha   90.00
_cell.angle_beta   90.00
_cell.angle_gamma   90.00
#
_symmetry.space_group_name_H-M   'P 1'
#
loop_
_entity.id
_entity.type
_entity.pdbx_description
1 polymer ?
#
loop_
_entity_poly.entity_id
_entity_poly.type
_entity_poly.pdbx_seq_one_letter_code
_entity_poly.pdbx_strand_id
1 'polypeptide(L)'
;DFDYLLQKCYVVDKTTTITAQQLNASELLAKDCPLKGDASKPQILVYHTHSQEGYADSVEGDEATSVVGVGDVLTDLLTQKYGYQVIHHKGQYDVNDRDHAYSNAAPALQEILAENPSIEVVIDLHRDGVPEGTRLVTEQNGVPMAQIMFFNGLSRTTAVGDIDYLYNPYIEDNLALTLQLKLLCDQYYPGLSRNIYLKSLRYNLHLSDKALL
;
A
#
# COMPACT_ATOMS: atom_id res chain seq x y z
N ASP A 1 -1.06 -10.57 -21.26
CA ASP A 1 -2.45 -10.95 -21.47
C ASP A 1 -3.29 -10.56 -20.26
N PHE A 2 -4.37 -9.81 -20.49
CA PHE A 2 -5.26 -9.28 -19.46
C PHE A 2 -5.88 -10.38 -18.58
N ASP A 3 -6.41 -11.42 -19.21
CA ASP A 3 -7.06 -12.52 -18.48
C ASP A 3 -6.06 -13.28 -17.60
N TYR A 4 -4.82 -13.42 -18.05
CA TYR A 4 -3.76 -14.04 -17.26
C TYR A 4 -3.45 -13.18 -16.02
N LEU A 5 -3.29 -11.86 -16.16
CA LEU A 5 -3.06 -10.97 -15.02
C LEU A 5 -4.20 -11.02 -14.00
N LEU A 6 -5.46 -10.93 -14.48
CA LEU A 6 -6.62 -11.04 -13.60
C LEU A 6 -6.63 -12.36 -12.83
N GLN A 7 -6.33 -13.46 -13.50
CA GLN A 7 -6.36 -14.77 -12.85
C GLN A 7 -5.21 -14.99 -11.86
N LYS A 8 -4.01 -14.47 -12.16
CA LYS A 8 -2.78 -14.82 -11.43
C LYS A 8 -2.30 -13.75 -10.45
N CYS A 9 -2.59 -12.49 -10.74
CA CYS A 9 -2.01 -11.39 -9.98
C CYS A 9 -3.04 -10.55 -9.21
N TYR A 10 -4.32 -10.56 -9.62
CA TYR A 10 -5.30 -9.62 -9.08
C TYR A 10 -6.55 -10.30 -8.52
N VAL A 11 -7.17 -9.63 -7.56
CA VAL A 11 -8.54 -9.85 -7.09
C VAL A 11 -9.29 -8.54 -7.26
N VAL A 12 -10.33 -8.53 -8.08
CA VAL A 12 -11.16 -7.35 -8.33
C VAL A 12 -12.38 -7.39 -7.41
N ASP A 13 -12.51 -6.40 -6.52
CA ASP A 13 -13.70 -6.27 -5.67
C ASP A 13 -14.95 -6.04 -6.51
N LYS A 14 -16.09 -6.60 -6.08
CA LYS A 14 -17.38 -6.47 -6.77
C LYS A 14 -17.88 -5.02 -6.93
N THR A 15 -17.31 -4.08 -6.17
CA THR A 15 -17.65 -2.66 -6.22
C THR A 15 -16.96 -1.90 -7.33
N THR A 16 -15.97 -2.50 -8.01
CA THR A 16 -15.18 -1.85 -9.06
C THR A 16 -15.03 -2.69 -10.31
N THR A 17 -14.51 -2.08 -11.37
CA THR A 17 -14.10 -2.74 -12.61
C THR A 17 -12.74 -2.21 -13.05
N ILE A 18 -11.99 -3.01 -13.80
CA ILE A 18 -10.74 -2.61 -14.43
C ILE A 18 -10.75 -3.00 -15.90
N THR A 19 -10.09 -2.22 -16.74
CA THR A 19 -10.04 -2.43 -18.18
C THR A 19 -8.74 -3.10 -18.63
N ALA A 20 -8.77 -3.73 -19.80
CA ALA A 20 -7.56 -4.29 -20.41
C ALA A 20 -6.49 -3.23 -20.74
N GLN A 21 -6.89 -1.98 -20.95
CA GLN A 21 -5.96 -0.87 -21.12
C GLN A 21 -5.21 -0.57 -19.82
N GLN A 22 -5.93 -0.50 -18.68
CA GLN A 22 -5.32 -0.25 -17.37
C GLN A 22 -4.42 -1.40 -16.90
N LEU A 23 -4.74 -2.64 -17.25
CA LEU A 23 -3.90 -3.83 -16.93
C LEU A 23 -3.10 -4.30 -18.16
N ASN A 24 -2.52 -3.38 -18.90
CA ASN A 24 -1.56 -3.72 -19.96
C ASN A 24 -0.20 -4.07 -19.34
N ALA A 25 0.11 -5.37 -19.29
CA ALA A 25 1.34 -5.85 -18.68
C ALA A 25 2.60 -5.19 -19.27
N SER A 26 2.65 -5.02 -20.59
CA SER A 26 3.82 -4.43 -21.25
C SER A 26 4.03 -2.97 -20.82
N GLU A 27 2.96 -2.20 -20.70
CA GLU A 27 3.03 -0.79 -20.27
C GLU A 27 3.35 -0.69 -18.78
N LEU A 28 2.70 -1.50 -17.93
CA LEU A 28 2.95 -1.49 -16.48
C LEU A 28 4.38 -1.92 -16.14
N LEU A 29 4.92 -2.92 -16.83
CA LEU A 29 6.29 -3.39 -16.60
C LEU A 29 7.36 -2.49 -17.22
N ALA A 30 7.01 -1.64 -18.18
CA ALA A 30 7.91 -0.66 -18.77
C ALA A 30 8.03 0.63 -17.93
N LYS A 31 7.14 0.86 -16.98
CA LYS A 31 7.22 2.04 -16.10
C LYS A 31 8.45 1.97 -15.19
N ASP A 32 9.10 3.12 -15.06
CA ASP A 32 10.32 3.28 -14.26
C ASP A 32 9.95 3.57 -12.81
N CYS A 33 10.08 2.59 -11.93
CA CYS A 33 9.72 2.66 -10.52
C CYS A 33 10.87 2.96 -9.53
N PRO A 34 12.19 2.91 -9.88
CA PRO A 34 13.26 3.23 -8.94
C PRO A 34 13.16 4.64 -8.36
N LEU A 35 13.67 4.78 -7.14
CA LEU A 35 13.88 6.08 -6.50
C LEU A 35 14.99 6.84 -7.23
N LYS A 36 14.78 8.13 -7.49
CA LYS A 36 15.70 8.99 -8.24
C LYS A 36 16.25 10.15 -7.42
N GLY A 37 15.63 10.38 -6.24
CA GLY A 37 15.92 11.53 -5.39
C GLY A 37 17.25 11.46 -4.66
N ASP A 38 17.57 12.56 -4.00
CA ASP A 38 18.75 12.74 -3.17
C ASP A 38 18.62 11.89 -1.89
N ALA A 39 19.48 10.88 -1.75
CA ALA A 39 19.49 9.96 -0.62
C ALA A 39 19.81 10.65 0.74
N SER A 40 20.25 11.91 0.75
CA SER A 40 20.45 12.70 1.95
C SER A 40 19.16 13.34 2.51
N LYS A 41 18.06 13.26 1.75
CA LYS A 41 16.77 13.84 2.10
C LYS A 41 15.71 12.74 2.26
N PRO A 42 14.57 13.02 2.95
CA PRO A 42 13.48 12.07 3.04
C PRO A 42 12.99 11.63 1.65
N GLN A 43 12.97 10.32 1.42
CA GLN A 43 12.57 9.71 0.14
C GLN A 43 11.29 8.88 0.28
N ILE A 44 11.01 8.41 1.49
CA ILE A 44 9.90 7.50 1.77
C ILE A 44 9.10 8.06 2.95
N LEU A 45 7.79 8.10 2.80
CA LEU A 45 6.84 8.34 3.88
C LEU A 45 6.12 7.04 4.22
N VAL A 46 6.20 6.61 5.47
CA VAL A 46 5.37 5.53 6.03
C VAL A 46 4.34 6.17 6.96
N TYR A 47 3.08 5.78 6.83
CA TYR A 47 2.00 6.23 7.69
C TYR A 47 0.93 5.15 7.86
N HIS A 48 -0.08 5.41 8.66
CA HIS A 48 -1.17 4.50 8.97
C HIS A 48 -2.49 5.24 8.98
N THR A 49 -3.31 5.06 7.94
CA THR A 49 -4.70 5.59 7.98
C THR A 49 -5.48 4.97 9.14
N HIS A 50 -5.22 3.70 9.43
CA HIS A 50 -5.82 2.96 10.54
C HIS A 50 -4.77 2.56 11.59
N SER A 51 -4.28 3.54 12.36
CA SER A 51 -3.24 3.36 13.37
C SER A 51 -3.63 2.44 14.53
N GLN A 52 -4.95 2.27 14.77
CA GLN A 52 -5.47 1.41 15.84
C GLN A 52 -5.51 -0.09 15.45
N GLU A 53 -5.04 -0.44 14.27
CA GLU A 53 -5.03 -1.85 13.83
C GLU A 53 -3.92 -2.65 14.54
N GLY A 54 -4.33 -3.79 15.11
CA GLY A 54 -3.43 -4.74 15.75
C GLY A 54 -3.48 -6.11 15.10
N TYR A 55 -2.61 -6.98 15.55
CA TYR A 55 -2.51 -8.38 15.14
C TYR A 55 -3.08 -9.31 16.24
N ALA A 56 -3.09 -10.60 15.99
CA ALA A 56 -3.63 -11.57 16.92
C ALA A 56 -2.88 -11.64 18.25
N ASP A 57 -1.62 -11.25 18.25
CA ASP A 57 -0.70 -11.22 19.39
C ASP A 57 -0.39 -9.79 19.86
N SER A 58 -1.08 -8.78 19.32
CA SER A 58 -0.96 -7.41 19.80
C SER A 58 -1.49 -7.29 21.24
N VAL A 59 -0.82 -6.47 22.03
CA VAL A 59 -1.21 -6.13 23.40
C VAL A 59 -2.01 -4.83 23.35
N GLU A 60 -3.21 -4.84 23.93
CA GLU A 60 -4.07 -3.66 23.95
C GLU A 60 -3.37 -2.46 24.60
N GLY A 61 -3.35 -1.33 23.90
CA GLY A 61 -2.70 -0.12 24.34
C GLY A 61 -1.18 -0.06 24.14
N ASP A 62 -0.57 -1.14 23.64
CA ASP A 62 0.85 -1.17 23.28
C ASP A 62 1.02 -1.01 21.76
N GLU A 63 1.28 0.24 21.34
CA GLU A 63 1.50 0.62 19.94
C GLU A 63 2.63 -0.18 19.28
N ALA A 64 3.68 -0.55 20.04
CA ALA A 64 4.81 -1.31 19.50
C ALA A 64 4.44 -2.71 19.01
N THR A 65 3.29 -3.23 19.41
CA THR A 65 2.77 -4.54 18.97
C THR A 65 1.72 -4.43 17.85
N SER A 66 1.42 -3.21 17.39
CA SER A 66 0.43 -2.90 16.35
C SER A 66 1.04 -2.71 14.96
N VAL A 67 0.24 -2.25 13.98
CA VAL A 67 0.73 -1.83 12.65
C VAL A 67 1.79 -0.74 12.74
N VAL A 68 1.71 0.14 13.76
CA VAL A 68 2.69 1.21 14.00
C VAL A 68 4.05 0.62 14.37
N GLY A 69 4.09 -0.40 15.23
CA GLY A 69 5.34 -1.11 15.55
C GLY A 69 5.96 -1.80 14.34
N VAL A 70 5.13 -2.39 13.44
CA VAL A 70 5.64 -2.92 12.16
C VAL A 70 6.20 -1.80 11.28
N GLY A 71 5.57 -0.61 11.28
CA GLY A 71 6.08 0.59 10.61
C GLY A 71 7.44 1.04 11.16
N ASP A 72 7.65 0.97 12.47
CA ASP A 72 8.96 1.25 13.09
C ASP A 72 10.03 0.27 12.57
N VAL A 73 9.74 -1.04 12.56
CA VAL A 73 10.67 -2.05 12.05
C VAL A 73 10.98 -1.83 10.57
N LEU A 74 9.96 -1.53 9.75
CA LEU A 74 10.16 -1.23 8.33
C LEU A 74 11.03 0.01 8.14
N THR A 75 10.77 1.08 8.88
CA THR A 75 11.55 2.32 8.85
C THR A 75 13.01 2.08 9.22
N ASP A 76 13.25 1.34 10.30
CA ASP A 76 14.60 0.99 10.74
C ASP A 76 15.36 0.16 9.68
N LEU A 77 14.71 -0.83 9.08
CA LEU A 77 15.32 -1.64 8.03
C LEU A 77 15.66 -0.80 6.79
N LEU A 78 14.73 0.04 6.32
CA LEU A 78 14.95 0.91 5.18
C LEU A 78 16.10 1.91 5.44
N THR A 79 16.18 2.44 6.64
CA THR A 79 17.20 3.43 7.01
C THR A 79 18.55 2.77 7.28
N GLN A 80 18.61 1.78 8.17
CA GLN A 80 19.89 1.24 8.67
C GLN A 80 20.51 0.25 7.69
N LYS A 81 19.70 -0.55 7.00
CA LYS A 81 20.21 -1.59 6.10
C LYS A 81 20.33 -1.11 4.66
N TYR A 82 19.39 -0.28 4.20
CA TYR A 82 19.31 0.15 2.81
C TYR A 82 19.68 1.61 2.57
N GLY A 83 19.84 2.41 3.64
CA GLY A 83 20.34 3.78 3.58
C GLY A 83 19.33 4.82 3.10
N TYR A 84 18.05 4.49 3.02
CA TYR A 84 16.99 5.45 2.68
C TYR A 84 16.69 6.39 3.85
N GLN A 85 16.35 7.64 3.54
CA GLN A 85 15.80 8.56 4.54
C GLN A 85 14.27 8.39 4.57
N VAL A 86 13.74 7.97 5.71
CA VAL A 86 12.32 7.64 5.89
C VAL A 86 11.69 8.54 6.93
N ILE A 87 10.53 9.09 6.64
CA ILE A 87 9.65 9.70 7.65
C ILE A 87 8.60 8.64 8.02
N HIS A 88 8.57 8.23 9.29
CA HIS A 88 7.47 7.44 9.83
C HIS A 88 6.50 8.34 10.57
N HIS A 89 5.37 8.64 9.94
CA HIS A 89 4.33 9.49 10.49
C HIS A 89 3.31 8.68 11.29
N LYS A 90 3.23 8.93 12.60
CA LYS A 90 2.37 8.21 13.56
C LYS A 90 1.08 8.97 13.92
N GLY A 91 0.50 9.69 12.96
CA GLY A 91 -0.78 10.35 13.14
C GLY A 91 -1.91 9.34 13.40
N GLN A 92 -2.86 9.70 14.24
CA GLN A 92 -4.01 8.85 14.60
C GLN A 92 -5.27 9.41 13.94
N TYR A 93 -5.74 8.75 12.87
CA TYR A 93 -6.81 9.27 12.02
C TYR A 93 -8.13 8.50 12.15
N ASP A 94 -8.10 7.33 12.77
CA ASP A 94 -9.23 6.41 12.93
C ASP A 94 -9.79 6.33 14.36
N VAL A 95 -9.23 7.11 15.28
CA VAL A 95 -9.72 7.20 16.66
C VAL A 95 -11.08 7.89 16.67
N ASN A 96 -12.12 7.19 17.10
CA ASN A 96 -13.53 7.62 17.15
C ASN A 96 -14.18 7.95 15.79
N ASP A 97 -13.48 7.82 14.65
CA ASP A 97 -14.00 8.13 13.31
C ASP A 97 -13.33 7.29 12.21
N ARG A 98 -13.46 5.97 12.33
CA ARG A 98 -12.82 5.02 11.41
C ARG A 98 -13.26 5.21 9.95
N ASP A 99 -14.52 5.53 9.73
CA ASP A 99 -15.08 5.63 8.37
C ASP A 99 -14.53 6.82 7.59
N HIS A 100 -14.08 7.87 8.26
CA HIS A 100 -13.48 9.06 7.65
C HIS A 100 -11.96 9.13 7.77
N ALA A 101 -11.31 8.06 8.24
CA ALA A 101 -9.86 8.05 8.52
C ALA A 101 -9.00 8.51 7.33
N TYR A 102 -9.34 8.11 6.10
CA TYR A 102 -8.64 8.59 4.88
C TYR A 102 -8.78 10.09 4.67
N SER A 103 -9.97 10.65 4.88
CA SER A 103 -10.22 12.09 4.77
C SER A 103 -9.51 12.86 5.89
N ASN A 104 -9.47 12.28 7.08
CA ASN A 104 -8.81 12.87 8.24
C ASN A 104 -7.28 12.89 8.08
N ALA A 105 -6.70 11.87 7.44
CA ALA A 105 -5.27 11.77 7.19
C ALA A 105 -4.79 12.72 6.08
N ALA A 106 -5.60 12.93 5.03
CA ALA A 106 -5.17 13.62 3.81
C ALA A 106 -4.52 15.00 4.03
N PRO A 107 -5.05 15.92 4.88
CA PRO A 107 -4.43 17.22 5.09
C PRO A 107 -3.02 17.14 5.66
N ALA A 108 -2.80 16.30 6.68
CA ALA A 108 -1.48 16.13 7.30
C ALA A 108 -0.47 15.52 6.33
N LEU A 109 -0.90 14.54 5.53
CA LEU A 109 -0.04 13.92 4.51
C LEU A 109 0.35 14.94 3.43
N GLN A 110 -0.58 15.78 2.99
CA GLN A 110 -0.31 16.86 2.02
C GLN A 110 0.70 17.87 2.57
N GLU A 111 0.60 18.24 3.85
CA GLU A 111 1.55 19.12 4.51
C GLU A 111 2.95 18.51 4.57
N ILE A 112 3.06 17.25 5.02
CA ILE A 112 4.34 16.52 5.07
C ILE A 112 5.00 16.46 3.67
N LEU A 113 4.23 16.15 2.64
CA LEU A 113 4.73 16.09 1.26
C LEU A 113 5.14 17.46 0.73
N ALA A 114 4.42 18.52 1.07
CA ALA A 114 4.77 19.89 0.70
C ALA A 114 6.07 20.37 1.38
N GLU A 115 6.27 20.01 2.64
CA GLU A 115 7.50 20.32 3.39
C GLU A 115 8.70 19.46 2.94
N ASN A 116 8.44 18.25 2.43
CA ASN A 116 9.46 17.28 2.01
C ASN A 116 9.26 16.85 0.55
N PRO A 117 9.50 17.73 -0.42
CA PRO A 117 9.27 17.44 -1.84
C PRO A 117 10.22 16.39 -2.43
N SER A 118 11.16 15.89 -1.65
CA SER A 118 12.05 14.78 -2.01
C SER A 118 11.41 13.40 -1.77
N ILE A 119 10.27 13.34 -1.09
CA ILE A 119 9.54 12.07 -0.89
C ILE A 119 8.98 11.62 -2.23
N GLU A 120 9.35 10.42 -2.63
CA GLU A 120 8.88 9.78 -3.86
C GLU A 120 7.89 8.63 -3.56
N VAL A 121 8.10 7.88 -2.47
CA VAL A 121 7.26 6.74 -2.10
C VAL A 121 6.42 7.05 -0.88
N VAL A 122 5.13 6.73 -0.95
CA VAL A 122 4.18 6.90 0.15
C VAL A 122 3.56 5.54 0.47
N ILE A 123 3.75 5.06 1.68
CA ILE A 123 3.29 3.75 2.14
C ILE A 123 2.24 3.92 3.23
N ASP A 124 1.02 3.51 2.96
CA ASP A 124 -0.04 3.37 3.96
C ASP A 124 -0.02 1.93 4.49
N LEU A 125 0.59 1.71 5.63
CA LEU A 125 0.80 0.38 6.17
C LEU A 125 -0.36 -0.05 7.07
N HIS A 126 -1.04 -1.11 6.67
CA HIS A 126 -2.20 -1.70 7.32
C HIS A 126 -2.00 -3.18 7.67
N ARG A 127 -2.99 -3.74 8.33
CA ARG A 127 -3.25 -5.17 8.36
C ARG A 127 -4.55 -5.48 7.61
N ASP A 128 -4.71 -6.71 7.10
CA ASP A 128 -5.98 -7.12 6.48
C ASP A 128 -7.03 -7.52 7.52
N GLY A 129 -8.29 -7.14 7.28
CA GLY A 129 -9.42 -7.56 8.07
C GLY A 129 -9.90 -8.95 7.65
N VAL A 130 -9.59 -9.98 8.45
CA VAL A 130 -10.01 -11.35 8.18
C VAL A 130 -10.96 -11.88 9.28
N PRO A 131 -11.79 -12.90 8.99
CA PRO A 131 -12.66 -13.51 10.01
C PRO A 131 -11.86 -13.99 11.23
N GLU A 132 -12.49 -13.95 12.39
CA GLU A 132 -11.89 -14.45 13.63
C GLU A 132 -11.36 -15.87 13.46
N GLY A 133 -10.19 -16.17 14.02
CA GLY A 133 -9.52 -17.47 13.91
C GLY A 133 -8.78 -17.68 12.59
N THR A 134 -8.96 -16.83 11.58
CA THR A 134 -8.21 -16.91 10.33
C THR A 134 -6.79 -16.38 10.50
N ARG A 135 -5.82 -17.10 9.95
CA ARG A 135 -4.41 -16.69 9.89
C ARG A 135 -3.92 -16.83 8.45
N LEU A 136 -3.45 -15.74 7.88
CA LEU A 136 -2.86 -15.71 6.54
C LEU A 136 -1.35 -15.82 6.69
N VAL A 137 -0.85 -17.04 6.68
CA VAL A 137 0.55 -17.35 6.96
C VAL A 137 1.19 -18.07 5.79
N THR A 138 2.48 -17.90 5.65
CA THR A 138 3.37 -18.64 4.75
C THR A 138 4.62 -19.03 5.52
N GLU A 139 5.49 -19.80 4.89
CA GLU A 139 6.79 -20.15 5.44
C GLU A 139 7.89 -19.74 4.47
N GLN A 140 8.90 -19.05 4.97
CA GLN A 140 10.09 -18.69 4.20
C GLN A 140 11.34 -19.21 4.93
N ASN A 141 12.07 -20.10 4.29
CA ASN A 141 13.27 -20.72 4.87
C ASN A 141 13.03 -21.37 6.25
N GLY A 142 11.89 -22.01 6.43
CA GLY A 142 11.51 -22.66 7.71
C GLY A 142 10.97 -21.68 8.77
N VAL A 143 10.82 -20.40 8.46
CA VAL A 143 10.27 -19.40 9.39
C VAL A 143 8.83 -19.05 9.00
N PRO A 144 7.85 -19.30 9.88
CA PRO A 144 6.48 -18.84 9.65
C PRO A 144 6.40 -17.31 9.65
N MET A 145 5.65 -16.75 8.71
CA MET A 145 5.41 -15.31 8.65
C MET A 145 4.03 -14.99 8.07
N ALA A 146 3.54 -13.79 8.36
CA ALA A 146 2.31 -13.28 7.76
C ALA A 146 2.49 -13.08 6.25
N GLN A 147 1.44 -13.42 5.48
CA GLN A 147 1.38 -13.02 4.07
C GLN A 147 1.09 -11.52 3.97
N ILE A 148 1.63 -10.90 2.93
CA ILE A 148 1.33 -9.50 2.57
C ILE A 148 0.37 -9.45 1.38
N MET A 149 -0.27 -8.29 1.20
CA MET A 149 -1.12 -8.00 0.04
C MET A 149 -0.91 -6.55 -0.37
N PHE A 150 -0.67 -6.32 -1.65
CA PHE A 150 -0.72 -4.98 -2.21
C PHE A 150 -2.16 -4.63 -2.58
N PHE A 151 -2.51 -3.37 -2.45
CA PHE A 151 -3.85 -2.87 -2.66
C PHE A 151 -3.84 -1.63 -3.55
N ASN A 152 -4.78 -1.55 -4.50
CA ASN A 152 -4.97 -0.36 -5.33
C ASN A 152 -6.43 0.10 -5.31
N GLY A 153 -6.62 1.39 -5.06
CA GLY A 153 -7.86 2.10 -5.25
C GLY A 153 -7.96 2.64 -6.68
N LEU A 154 -9.05 2.32 -7.37
CA LEU A 154 -9.20 2.65 -8.79
C LEU A 154 -10.00 3.93 -9.05
N SER A 155 -10.53 4.59 -8.01
CA SER A 155 -11.42 5.75 -8.17
C SER A 155 -12.54 5.49 -9.18
N ARG A 156 -13.09 4.26 -9.18
CA ARG A 156 -14.04 3.76 -10.16
C ARG A 156 -14.99 2.75 -9.53
N THR A 157 -16.29 2.89 -9.79
CA THR A 157 -17.29 1.93 -9.32
C THR A 157 -17.95 1.19 -10.47
N THR A 158 -18.53 0.02 -10.18
CA THR A 158 -19.39 -0.72 -11.11
C THR A 158 -20.66 0.04 -11.46
N ALA A 159 -21.15 0.91 -10.58
CA ALA A 159 -22.43 1.60 -10.74
C ALA A 159 -22.33 2.82 -11.65
N VAL A 160 -21.27 3.62 -11.55
CA VAL A 160 -21.17 4.92 -12.23
C VAL A 160 -19.89 5.09 -13.07
N GLY A 161 -18.99 4.11 -13.07
CA GLY A 161 -17.67 4.27 -13.69
C GLY A 161 -16.74 5.11 -12.85
N ASP A 162 -15.96 5.99 -13.48
CA ASP A 162 -14.97 6.82 -12.81
C ASP A 162 -15.62 7.81 -11.82
N ILE A 163 -14.97 8.04 -10.69
CA ILE A 163 -15.45 8.91 -9.62
C ILE A 163 -14.70 10.24 -9.71
N ASP A 164 -15.28 11.24 -10.37
CA ASP A 164 -14.63 12.51 -10.65
C ASP A 164 -14.11 13.23 -9.39
N TYR A 165 -14.89 13.25 -8.31
CA TYR A 165 -14.50 13.90 -7.05
C TYR A 165 -13.43 13.13 -6.26
N LEU A 166 -13.10 11.91 -6.68
CA LEU A 166 -11.97 11.10 -6.17
C LEU A 166 -10.92 10.88 -7.27
N TYR A 167 -10.73 11.83 -8.16
CA TYR A 167 -9.76 11.71 -9.23
C TYR A 167 -8.34 11.34 -8.70
N ASN A 168 -7.74 10.35 -9.32
CA ASN A 168 -6.37 9.93 -9.08
C ASN A 168 -5.60 9.94 -10.41
N PRO A 169 -4.65 10.87 -10.62
CA PRO A 169 -3.85 10.92 -11.84
C PRO A 169 -2.84 9.78 -11.96
N TYR A 170 -2.57 9.05 -10.86
CA TYR A 170 -1.49 8.07 -10.75
C TYR A 170 -1.97 6.61 -10.70
N ILE A 171 -3.20 6.32 -11.12
CA ILE A 171 -3.75 4.95 -11.06
C ILE A 171 -2.82 3.96 -11.78
N GLU A 172 -2.38 4.28 -13.00
CA GLU A 172 -1.50 3.40 -13.78
C GLU A 172 -0.10 3.28 -13.17
N ASP A 173 0.42 4.35 -12.55
CA ASP A 173 1.73 4.33 -11.89
C ASP A 173 1.68 3.48 -10.62
N ASN A 174 0.63 3.64 -9.81
CA ASN A 174 0.42 2.82 -8.63
C ASN A 174 0.20 1.34 -8.99
N LEU A 175 -0.54 1.04 -10.06
CA LEU A 175 -0.71 -0.33 -10.58
C LEU A 175 0.61 -0.92 -11.07
N ALA A 176 1.44 -0.13 -11.74
CA ALA A 176 2.76 -0.57 -12.21
C ALA A 176 3.68 -0.92 -11.03
N LEU A 177 3.74 -0.06 -10.02
CA LEU A 177 4.55 -0.29 -8.83
C LEU A 177 4.12 -1.57 -8.10
N THR A 178 2.82 -1.73 -7.83
CA THR A 178 2.31 -2.92 -7.12
C THR A 178 2.50 -4.20 -7.91
N LEU A 179 2.32 -4.16 -9.24
CA LEU A 179 2.57 -5.34 -10.10
C LEU A 179 4.05 -5.73 -10.08
N GLN A 180 4.96 -4.77 -10.24
CA GLN A 180 6.41 -5.05 -10.22
C GLN A 180 6.84 -5.61 -8.85
N LEU A 181 6.36 -5.03 -7.75
CA LEU A 181 6.64 -5.55 -6.39
C LEU A 181 6.06 -6.95 -6.18
N LYS A 182 4.82 -7.21 -6.64
CA LYS A 182 4.20 -8.54 -6.58
C LYS A 182 5.05 -9.59 -7.31
N LEU A 183 5.53 -9.28 -8.52
CA LEU A 183 6.34 -10.20 -9.29
C LEU A 183 7.71 -10.44 -8.64
N LEU A 184 8.33 -9.41 -8.04
CA LEU A 184 9.56 -9.57 -7.26
C LEU A 184 9.32 -10.43 -6.01
N CYS A 185 8.20 -10.22 -5.30
CA CYS A 185 7.83 -11.08 -4.18
C CYS A 185 7.66 -12.53 -4.61
N ASP A 186 6.97 -12.79 -5.71
CA ASP A 186 6.75 -14.14 -6.21
C ASP A 186 8.07 -14.81 -6.65
N GLN A 187 9.00 -14.03 -7.18
CA GLN A 187 10.31 -14.54 -7.63
C GLN A 187 11.23 -14.88 -6.46
N TYR A 188 11.32 -13.99 -5.45
CA TYR A 188 12.30 -14.12 -4.37
C TYR A 188 11.72 -14.72 -3.10
N TYR A 189 10.41 -14.60 -2.87
CA TYR A 189 9.68 -15.06 -1.68
C TYR A 189 8.37 -15.73 -2.08
N PRO A 190 8.39 -16.89 -2.76
CA PRO A 190 7.19 -17.56 -3.25
C PRO A 190 6.17 -17.79 -2.13
N GLY A 191 4.93 -17.40 -2.35
CA GLY A 191 3.84 -17.52 -1.38
C GLY A 191 3.76 -16.41 -0.33
N LEU A 192 4.71 -15.46 -0.29
CA LEU A 192 4.65 -14.32 0.64
C LEU A 192 3.54 -13.34 0.23
N SER A 193 3.48 -12.96 -1.04
CA SER A 193 2.48 -12.01 -1.52
C SER A 193 1.22 -12.71 -2.01
N ARG A 194 0.08 -12.30 -1.48
CA ARG A 194 -1.25 -12.62 -2.03
C ARG A 194 -1.47 -11.85 -3.33
N ASN A 195 -2.56 -12.14 -4.04
CA ASN A 195 -2.94 -11.35 -5.21
C ASN A 195 -3.25 -9.90 -4.82
N ILE A 196 -2.90 -8.97 -5.70
CA ILE A 196 -3.18 -7.53 -5.53
C ILE A 196 -4.69 -7.33 -5.47
N TYR A 197 -5.18 -6.61 -4.45
CA TYR A 197 -6.60 -6.33 -4.28
C TYR A 197 -6.96 -4.97 -4.90
N LEU A 198 -7.94 -4.97 -5.79
CA LEU A 198 -8.44 -3.78 -6.47
C LEU A 198 -9.81 -3.38 -5.93
N LYS A 199 -9.95 -2.11 -5.52
CA LYS A 199 -11.18 -1.60 -4.93
C LYS A 199 -11.57 -0.21 -5.46
N SER A 200 -12.80 0.22 -5.20
CA SER A 200 -13.44 1.33 -5.91
C SER A 200 -12.99 2.73 -5.52
N LEU A 201 -12.62 2.98 -4.26
CA LEU A 201 -12.27 4.34 -3.80
C LEU A 201 -10.79 4.68 -4.06
N ARG A 202 -10.38 5.89 -3.71
CA ARG A 202 -9.03 6.43 -3.97
C ARG A 202 -7.98 6.05 -2.91
N TYR A 203 -8.36 5.94 -1.64
CA TYR A 203 -7.51 5.54 -0.51
C TYR A 203 -6.21 6.34 -0.39
N ASN A 204 -6.24 7.66 -0.65
CA ASN A 204 -5.09 8.57 -0.65
C ASN A 204 -3.94 8.20 -1.63
N LEU A 205 -4.12 7.21 -2.51
CA LEU A 205 -3.13 6.80 -3.50
C LEU A 205 -2.83 7.86 -4.59
N HIS A 206 -3.58 8.96 -4.61
CA HIS A 206 -3.34 10.11 -5.49
C HIS A 206 -2.24 11.04 -4.98
N LEU A 207 -1.67 10.79 -3.81
CA LEU A 207 -0.66 11.63 -3.20
C LEU A 207 0.73 11.45 -3.81
N SER A 208 0.98 10.31 -4.48
CA SER A 208 2.23 10.04 -5.18
C SER A 208 2.02 9.07 -6.34
N ASP A 209 2.85 9.18 -7.38
CA ASP A 209 2.98 8.17 -8.44
C ASP A 209 3.53 6.83 -7.93
N LYS A 210 4.13 6.81 -6.75
CA LYS A 210 4.62 5.62 -6.05
C LYS A 210 3.93 5.45 -4.68
N ALA A 211 2.60 5.50 -4.68
CA ALA A 211 1.81 5.22 -3.48
C ALA A 211 1.46 3.74 -3.38
N LEU A 212 1.60 3.19 -2.17
CA LEU A 212 1.31 1.79 -1.78
C LEU A 212 0.31 1.74 -0.62
N LEU A 213 -0.56 0.75 -0.62
CA LEU A 213 -1.37 0.33 0.52
C LEU A 213 -1.34 -1.17 0.62
#